data_70fbf319870999c02fb313898ddc198b
#
_entry.id   70fbf319870999c02fb313898ddc198b
#
_cell.length_a   1.000
_cell.length_b   1.000
_cell.length_c   1.000
_cell.angle_alpha   90.00
_cell.angle_beta   90.00
_cell.angle_gamma   90.00
#
_symmetry.space_group_name_H-M   'P 1'
#
loop_
_entity.id
_entity.type
_entity.pdbx_description
1 polymer ?
#
loop_
_entity_poly.entity_id
_entity_poly.type
_entity_poly.pdbx_seq_one_letter_code
_entity_poly.pdbx_strand_id
1 'polypeptide(L)'
;MAQARPQFGMLNLFNYRPKDPMRIPYYDIFPLVLPVRRLKTGFAGLNFHYLPIPMRVRLLELIAAGYGDETAQTAVVTWDKVKALRYVAPTIRQYNKKKVGSLFLRIPLDDMLIGALLPVQQFYSGEYNKRKKVHNNKVYKGSREKINYGT
;
A
#
# COMPACT_ATOMS: atom_id res chain seq x y z
N MET A 1 -8.94 6.35 -13.13
CA MET A 1 -9.89 5.48 -13.85
C MET A 1 -10.00 4.13 -13.15
N ALA A 2 -11.20 3.55 -13.16
CA ALA A 2 -11.44 2.25 -12.52
C ALA A 2 -11.19 1.12 -13.51
N GLN A 3 -10.39 0.14 -13.15
CA GLN A 3 -9.97 -0.96 -14.00
C GLN A 3 -10.07 -2.30 -13.27
N ALA A 4 -10.21 -3.39 -14.02
CA ALA A 4 -10.28 -4.73 -13.45
C ALA A 4 -8.94 -5.27 -12.93
N ARG A 5 -7.84 -4.64 -13.32
CA ARG A 5 -6.47 -5.04 -12.91
C ARG A 5 -5.72 -3.86 -12.33
N PRO A 6 -4.84 -4.10 -11.33
CA PRO A 6 -3.98 -3.04 -10.83
C PRO A 6 -2.93 -2.66 -11.89
N GLN A 7 -2.50 -1.42 -11.86
CA GLN A 7 -1.41 -0.94 -12.70
C GLN A 7 -0.11 -0.93 -11.88
N PHE A 8 0.87 -1.72 -12.31
CA PHE A 8 2.20 -1.68 -11.73
C PHE A 8 2.86 -0.34 -12.07
N GLY A 9 3.57 0.24 -11.10
CA GLY A 9 4.15 1.56 -11.25
C GLY A 9 3.22 2.73 -10.93
N MET A 10 1.96 2.44 -10.57
CA MET A 10 0.97 3.43 -10.14
C MET A 10 0.41 3.07 -8.78
N LEU A 11 -0.09 4.08 -8.07
CA LEU A 11 -0.90 3.83 -6.87
C LEU A 11 -2.29 3.37 -7.30
N ASN A 12 -2.82 2.37 -6.60
CA ASN A 12 -4.14 1.83 -6.83
C ASN A 12 -4.94 1.83 -5.53
N LEU A 13 -6.18 2.30 -5.59
CA LEU A 13 -7.16 2.17 -4.50
C LEU A 13 -8.17 1.10 -4.85
N PHE A 14 -8.53 0.26 -3.89
CA PHE A 14 -9.53 -0.79 -4.09
C PHE A 14 -10.08 -1.28 -2.76
N ASN A 15 -11.23 -1.94 -2.79
CA ASN A 15 -11.79 -2.60 -1.61
C ASN A 15 -11.18 -3.98 -1.44
N TYR A 16 -10.82 -4.33 -0.20
CA TYR A 16 -10.17 -5.59 0.09
C TYR A 16 -10.66 -6.22 1.39
N ARG A 17 -10.87 -7.55 1.38
CA ARG A 17 -11.19 -8.35 2.56
C ARG A 17 -10.11 -9.40 2.75
N PRO A 18 -9.23 -9.29 3.76
CA PRO A 18 -8.18 -10.29 3.98
C PRO A 18 -8.77 -11.68 4.24
N LYS A 19 -8.01 -12.70 3.87
CA LYS A 19 -8.45 -14.10 3.99
C LYS A 19 -8.69 -14.49 5.45
N ASP A 20 -7.78 -14.13 6.34
CA ASP A 20 -7.81 -14.51 7.75
C ASP A 20 -7.75 -13.27 8.65
N PRO A 21 -8.86 -12.49 8.76
CA PRO A 21 -8.83 -11.22 9.49
C PRO A 21 -8.54 -11.38 10.97
N MET A 22 -8.82 -12.56 11.55
CA MET A 22 -8.56 -12.82 12.97
C MET A 22 -7.09 -13.10 13.29
N ARG A 23 -6.28 -13.41 12.29
CA ARG A 23 -4.84 -13.72 12.46
C ARG A 23 -3.94 -12.51 12.38
N ILE A 24 -4.50 -11.35 12.02
CA ILE A 24 -3.75 -10.10 11.90
C ILE A 24 -4.30 -9.09 12.90
N PRO A 25 -3.43 -8.26 13.51
CA PRO A 25 -3.90 -7.32 14.54
C PRO A 25 -4.85 -6.27 13.99
N TYR A 26 -4.65 -5.85 12.74
CA TYR A 26 -5.52 -4.92 12.03
C TYR A 26 -5.28 -5.05 10.53
N TYR A 27 -6.23 -4.57 9.74
CA TYR A 27 -6.15 -4.61 8.27
C TYR A 27 -6.84 -3.39 7.67
N ASP A 28 -6.39 -3.01 6.48
CA ASP A 28 -6.95 -1.90 5.70
C ASP A 28 -7.96 -2.46 4.70
N ILE A 29 -9.20 -2.00 4.75
CA ILE A 29 -10.25 -2.44 3.82
C ILE A 29 -10.32 -1.58 2.54
N PHE A 30 -9.56 -0.50 2.49
CA PHE A 30 -9.49 0.38 1.33
C PHE A 30 -8.02 0.77 1.05
N PRO A 31 -7.18 -0.22 0.71
CA PRO A 31 -5.74 -0.01 0.59
C PRO A 31 -5.34 0.89 -0.58
N LEU A 32 -4.27 1.66 -0.35
CA LEU A 32 -3.60 2.50 -1.35
C LEU A 32 -2.26 1.84 -1.67
N VAL A 33 -2.20 1.09 -2.77
CA VAL A 33 -1.10 0.17 -3.02
C VAL A 33 -0.33 0.51 -4.30
N LEU A 34 1.00 0.51 -4.17
CA LEU A 34 1.92 0.49 -5.29
C LEU A 34 2.35 -0.97 -5.51
N PRO A 35 1.82 -1.66 -6.53
CA PRO A 35 2.20 -3.05 -6.79
C PRO A 35 3.65 -3.15 -7.24
N VAL A 36 4.39 -4.11 -6.67
CA VAL A 36 5.81 -4.29 -6.95
C VAL A 36 6.17 -5.69 -7.44
N ARG A 37 5.29 -6.67 -7.24
CA ARG A 37 5.56 -8.05 -7.61
C ARG A 37 4.27 -8.81 -7.94
N ARG A 38 4.28 -9.54 -9.06
CA ARG A 38 3.20 -10.46 -9.39
C ARG A 38 3.32 -11.73 -8.58
N LEU A 39 2.20 -12.24 -8.08
CA LEU A 39 2.09 -13.50 -7.38
C LEU A 39 1.15 -14.42 -8.15
N LYS A 40 1.21 -15.72 -7.86
CA LYS A 40 0.35 -16.72 -8.52
C LYS A 40 -1.14 -16.41 -8.35
N THR A 41 -1.55 -15.94 -7.17
CA THR A 41 -2.95 -15.70 -6.82
C THR A 41 -3.28 -14.21 -6.63
N GLY A 42 -2.36 -13.32 -6.99
CA GLY A 42 -2.57 -11.89 -6.82
C GLY A 42 -1.30 -11.10 -7.02
N PHE A 43 -0.98 -10.23 -6.08
CA PHE A 43 0.21 -9.39 -6.15
C PHE A 43 0.69 -8.97 -4.76
N ALA A 44 1.95 -8.58 -4.68
CA ALA A 44 2.51 -7.91 -3.50
C ALA A 44 2.71 -6.43 -3.83
N GLY A 45 2.50 -5.58 -2.86
CA GLY A 45 2.64 -4.16 -3.05
C GLY A 45 2.84 -3.40 -1.75
N LEU A 46 3.14 -2.12 -1.90
CA LEU A 46 3.38 -1.21 -0.79
C LEU A 46 2.07 -0.48 -0.48
N ASN A 47 1.46 -0.76 0.67
CA ASN A 47 0.27 -0.02 1.12
C ASN A 47 0.71 1.21 1.91
N PHE A 48 0.59 2.38 1.30
CA PHE A 48 1.02 3.64 1.88
C PHE A 48 0.19 4.08 3.08
N HIS A 49 -1.02 3.54 3.23
CA HIS A 49 -1.87 3.85 4.39
C HIS A 49 -1.26 3.41 5.73
N TYR A 50 -0.32 2.45 5.71
CA TYR A 50 0.36 2.03 6.93
C TYR A 50 1.37 3.07 7.44
N LEU A 51 1.65 4.10 6.66
CA LEU A 51 2.55 5.18 7.05
C LEU A 51 1.76 6.46 7.36
N PRO A 52 2.19 7.25 8.35
CA PRO A 52 1.70 8.61 8.48
C PRO A 52 2.04 9.41 7.21
N ILE A 53 1.22 10.43 6.93
CA ILE A 53 1.30 11.17 5.66
C ILE A 53 2.70 11.68 5.33
N PRO A 54 3.47 12.31 6.26
CA PRO A 54 4.83 12.77 5.93
C PRO A 54 5.75 11.65 5.45
N MET A 55 5.61 10.45 6.01
CA MET A 55 6.42 9.30 5.60
C MET A 55 5.97 8.74 4.25
N ARG A 56 4.69 8.85 3.89
CA ARG A 56 4.20 8.48 2.56
C ARG A 56 4.88 9.32 1.48
N VAL A 57 4.92 10.62 1.71
CA VAL A 57 5.58 11.57 0.79
C VAL A 57 7.05 11.23 0.66
N ARG A 58 7.72 10.99 1.80
CA ARG A 58 9.13 10.66 1.78
C ARG A 58 9.43 9.36 1.04
N LEU A 59 8.58 8.34 1.22
CA LEU A 59 8.75 7.08 0.50
C LEU A 59 8.59 7.27 -1.02
N LEU A 60 7.60 8.06 -1.46
CA LEU A 60 7.43 8.40 -2.87
C LEU A 60 8.67 9.10 -3.43
N GLU A 61 9.24 10.05 -2.69
CA GLU A 61 10.48 10.73 -3.08
C GLU A 61 11.65 9.76 -3.23
N LEU A 62 11.81 8.83 -2.27
CA LEU A 62 12.87 7.83 -2.32
C LEU A 62 12.71 6.89 -3.51
N ILE A 63 11.50 6.48 -3.82
CA ILE A 63 11.21 5.65 -4.99
C ILE A 63 11.56 6.41 -6.27
N ALA A 64 11.10 7.65 -6.39
CA ALA A 64 11.36 8.50 -7.56
C ALA A 64 12.86 8.72 -7.77
N ALA A 65 13.61 8.98 -6.71
CA ALA A 65 15.06 9.19 -6.78
C ALA A 65 15.82 7.97 -7.31
N GLY A 66 15.26 6.77 -7.11
CA GLY A 66 15.89 5.52 -7.57
C GLY A 66 15.84 5.30 -9.07
N TYR A 67 15.07 6.10 -9.81
CA TYR A 67 14.91 5.93 -11.26
C TYR A 67 15.79 6.85 -12.11
N GLY A 68 16.50 7.80 -11.50
CA GLY A 68 17.39 8.69 -12.23
C GLY A 68 16.67 9.46 -13.34
N ASP A 69 17.15 9.27 -14.59
CA ASP A 69 16.60 9.95 -15.76
C ASP A 69 15.37 9.27 -16.36
N GLU A 70 14.94 8.13 -15.82
CA GLU A 70 13.73 7.46 -16.31
C GLU A 70 12.52 8.36 -16.06
N THR A 71 11.66 8.49 -17.09
CA THR A 71 10.40 9.19 -16.89
C THR A 71 9.48 8.34 -16.02
N ALA A 72 8.63 8.98 -15.22
CA ALA A 72 7.67 8.28 -14.39
C ALA A 72 6.75 7.35 -15.19
N GLN A 73 6.52 7.66 -16.47
CA GLN A 73 5.66 6.86 -17.35
C GLN A 73 6.30 5.53 -17.77
N THR A 74 7.63 5.47 -17.83
CA THR A 74 8.38 4.28 -18.24
C THR A 74 8.96 3.52 -17.06
N ALA A 75 9.01 4.12 -15.88
CA ALA A 75 9.56 3.50 -14.69
C ALA A 75 8.70 2.33 -14.22
N VAL A 76 9.30 1.15 -14.04
CA VAL A 76 8.65 -0.01 -13.45
C VAL A 76 9.17 -0.19 -12.04
N VAL A 77 8.30 0.00 -11.06
CA VAL A 77 8.63 -0.22 -9.65
C VAL A 77 8.61 -1.72 -9.38
N THR A 78 9.74 -2.28 -9.00
CA THR A 78 9.88 -3.70 -8.67
C THR A 78 10.30 -3.88 -7.22
N TRP A 79 10.02 -5.07 -6.68
CA TRP A 79 10.44 -5.40 -5.31
C TRP A 79 11.95 -5.23 -5.12
N ASP A 80 12.76 -5.67 -6.08
CA ASP A 80 14.23 -5.55 -5.97
C ASP A 80 14.69 -4.10 -5.87
N LYS A 81 13.99 -3.16 -6.49
CA LYS A 81 14.33 -1.73 -6.43
C LYS A 81 13.93 -1.08 -5.12
N VAL A 82 12.88 -1.54 -4.45
CA VAL A 82 12.32 -0.86 -3.29
C VAL A 82 12.57 -1.57 -1.95
N LYS A 83 12.90 -2.85 -1.96
CA LYS A 83 12.99 -3.67 -0.73
C LYS A 83 13.93 -3.13 0.35
N ALA A 84 14.95 -2.39 -0.03
CA ALA A 84 15.92 -1.82 0.90
C ALA A 84 15.62 -0.39 1.35
N LEU A 85 14.54 0.23 0.84
CA LEU A 85 14.18 1.58 1.23
C LEU A 85 13.64 1.61 2.66
N ARG A 86 13.97 2.67 3.39
CA ARG A 86 13.73 2.80 4.82
C ARG A 86 12.29 2.55 5.26
N TYR A 87 11.31 3.05 4.52
CA TYR A 87 9.91 3.02 4.95
C TYR A 87 9.11 1.85 4.37
N VAL A 88 9.74 0.94 3.64
CA VAL A 88 9.05 -0.14 2.94
C VAL A 88 8.55 -1.24 3.88
N ALA A 89 9.35 -1.61 4.90
CA ALA A 89 9.05 -2.76 5.76
C ALA A 89 7.60 -2.77 6.32
N PRO A 90 7.06 -1.66 6.87
CA PRO A 90 5.69 -1.68 7.38
C PRO A 90 4.61 -1.64 6.30
N THR A 91 4.96 -1.37 5.05
CA THR A 91 3.99 -1.19 3.97
C THR A 91 3.75 -2.44 3.14
N ILE A 92 4.71 -3.36 3.09
CA ILE A 92 4.62 -4.51 2.18
C ILE A 92 3.50 -5.46 2.60
N ARG A 93 2.61 -5.77 1.65
CA ARG A 93 1.47 -6.65 1.85
C ARG A 93 1.25 -7.51 0.61
N GLN A 94 0.66 -8.68 0.81
CA GLN A 94 0.23 -9.55 -0.27
C GLN A 94 -1.29 -9.47 -0.40
N TYR A 95 -1.77 -9.35 -1.62
CA TYR A 95 -3.20 -9.23 -1.91
C TYR A 95 -3.65 -10.39 -2.80
N ASN A 96 -4.65 -11.13 -2.33
CA ASN A 96 -5.25 -12.22 -3.08
C ASN A 96 -6.33 -11.64 -4.01
N LYS A 97 -6.22 -11.90 -5.31
CA LYS A 97 -7.16 -11.40 -6.31
C LYS A 97 -8.63 -11.75 -5.97
N LYS A 98 -8.88 -12.93 -5.39
CA LYS A 98 -10.23 -13.36 -5.02
C LYS A 98 -10.85 -12.54 -3.89
N LYS A 99 -10.04 -11.81 -3.12
CA LYS A 99 -10.50 -11.00 -1.99
C LYS A 99 -10.63 -9.51 -2.34
N VAL A 100 -10.32 -9.14 -3.56
CA VAL A 100 -10.56 -7.79 -4.07
C VAL A 100 -12.05 -7.63 -4.34
N GLY A 101 -12.69 -6.66 -3.70
CA GLY A 101 -14.14 -6.47 -3.74
C GLY A 101 -14.61 -5.36 -4.68
N SER A 102 -13.72 -4.78 -5.47
CA SER A 102 -14.04 -3.67 -6.38
C SER A 102 -13.12 -3.65 -7.58
N LEU A 103 -13.38 -2.74 -8.50
CA LEU A 103 -12.40 -2.36 -9.52
C LEU A 103 -11.24 -1.61 -8.86
N PHE A 104 -10.10 -1.55 -9.54
CA PHE A 104 -8.94 -0.77 -9.10
C PHE A 104 -9.06 0.65 -9.63
N LEU A 105 -9.05 1.62 -8.73
CA LEU A 105 -8.92 3.03 -9.09
C LEU A 105 -7.43 3.33 -9.23
N ARG A 106 -6.98 3.46 -10.46
CA ARG A 106 -5.59 3.80 -10.77
C ARG A 106 -5.38 5.29 -10.63
N ILE A 107 -4.40 5.69 -9.82
CA ILE A 107 -4.08 7.10 -9.61
C ILE A 107 -2.97 7.47 -10.59
N PRO A 108 -3.20 8.42 -11.51
CA PRO A 108 -2.18 8.84 -12.46
C PRO A 108 -0.91 9.32 -11.76
N LEU A 109 0.23 9.18 -12.42
CA LEU A 109 1.54 9.54 -11.86
C LEU A 109 1.58 10.99 -11.37
N ASP A 110 0.96 11.91 -12.10
CA ASP A 110 0.90 13.33 -11.72
C ASP A 110 0.10 13.58 -10.44
N ASP A 111 -0.77 12.64 -10.08
CA ASP A 111 -1.65 12.73 -8.91
C ASP A 111 -1.21 11.84 -7.75
N MET A 112 -0.08 11.14 -7.86
CA MET A 112 0.35 10.20 -6.82
C MET A 112 0.59 10.88 -5.48
N LEU A 113 1.18 12.07 -5.49
CA LEU A 113 1.41 12.83 -4.26
C LEU A 113 0.08 13.21 -3.61
N ILE A 114 -0.88 13.69 -4.40
CA ILE A 114 -2.22 14.02 -3.91
C ILE A 114 -2.89 12.76 -3.33
N GLY A 115 -2.80 11.64 -4.04
CA GLY A 115 -3.34 10.36 -3.58
C GLY A 115 -2.78 9.94 -2.23
N ALA A 116 -1.47 10.11 -2.04
CA ALA A 116 -0.82 9.79 -0.78
C ALA A 116 -1.27 10.68 0.38
N LEU A 117 -1.66 11.92 0.09
CA LEU A 117 -2.12 12.88 1.09
C LEU A 117 -3.58 12.69 1.50
N LEU A 118 -4.37 11.93 0.74
CA LEU A 118 -5.79 11.73 1.05
C LEU A 118 -5.97 10.88 2.32
N PRO A 119 -6.73 11.36 3.32
CA PRO A 119 -6.97 10.62 4.56
C PRO A 119 -8.11 9.61 4.40
N VAL A 120 -7.99 8.68 3.45
CA VAL A 120 -9.06 7.72 3.11
C VAL A 120 -8.81 6.32 3.66
N GLN A 121 -7.75 6.13 4.46
CA GLN A 121 -7.44 4.84 5.06
C GLN A 121 -8.55 4.36 6.00
N GLN A 122 -8.83 3.05 5.97
CA GLN A 122 -9.88 2.44 6.77
C GLN A 122 -9.35 1.16 7.44
N PHE A 123 -8.80 1.31 8.64
CA PHE A 123 -8.27 0.19 9.40
C PHE A 123 -9.32 -0.38 10.35
N TYR A 124 -9.40 -1.71 10.37
CA TYR A 124 -10.30 -2.46 11.24
C TYR A 124 -9.58 -3.66 11.84
N SER A 125 -10.16 -4.21 12.91
CA SER A 125 -9.73 -5.46 13.50
C SER A 125 -10.94 -6.37 13.71
N GLY A 126 -10.73 -7.70 13.78
CA GLY A 126 -11.79 -8.67 14.00
C GLY A 126 -12.49 -9.12 12.73
N GLU A 127 -13.44 -10.04 12.88
CA GLU A 127 -14.23 -10.58 11.78
C GLU A 127 -15.12 -9.51 11.13
N TYR A 128 -15.44 -9.70 9.86
CA TYR A 128 -16.19 -8.73 9.04
C TYR A 128 -17.50 -8.27 9.66
N ASN A 129 -18.25 -9.19 10.34
CA ASN A 129 -19.53 -8.86 10.95
C ASN A 129 -19.40 -8.20 12.32
N LYS A 130 -18.25 -8.34 12.97
CA LYS A 130 -17.98 -7.84 14.32
C LYS A 130 -16.71 -6.99 14.37
N ARG A 131 -16.25 -6.51 13.22
CA ARG A 131 -15.04 -5.72 13.13
C ARG A 131 -15.17 -4.40 13.88
N LYS A 132 -14.07 -3.95 14.47
CA LYS A 132 -13.97 -2.66 15.15
C LYS A 132 -12.98 -1.78 14.39
N LYS A 133 -13.31 -0.50 14.31
CA LYS A 133 -12.42 0.49 13.71
C LYS A 133 -11.15 0.62 14.55
N VAL A 134 -10.00 0.63 13.88
CA VAL A 134 -8.69 0.83 14.51
C VAL A 134 -8.22 2.25 14.22
N HIS A 135 -7.82 2.97 15.26
CA HIS A 135 -7.34 4.33 15.10
C HIS A 135 -6.01 4.35 14.33
N ASN A 136 -5.86 5.31 13.43
CA ASN A 136 -4.66 5.42 12.59
C ASN A 136 -3.36 5.52 13.40
N ASN A 137 -3.40 6.19 14.56
CA ASN A 137 -2.22 6.34 15.41
C ASN A 137 -1.67 5.00 15.91
N LYS A 138 -2.54 4.02 16.16
CA LYS A 138 -2.11 2.66 16.54
C LYS A 138 -1.35 1.99 15.40
N VAL A 139 -1.85 2.13 14.18
CA VAL A 139 -1.19 1.59 12.98
C VAL A 139 0.16 2.27 12.78
N TYR A 140 0.20 3.58 12.88
CA TYR A 140 1.43 4.35 12.67
C TYR A 140 2.50 4.04 13.74
N LYS A 141 2.08 3.82 14.98
CA LYS A 141 2.99 3.40 16.05
C LYS A 141 3.65 2.07 15.70
N GLY A 142 2.86 1.09 15.28
CA GLY A 142 3.38 -0.21 14.85
C GLY A 142 4.32 -0.11 13.66
N SER A 143 4.00 0.77 12.71
CA SER A 143 4.85 1.01 11.54
C SER A 143 6.19 1.64 11.93
N ARG A 144 6.19 2.63 12.84
CA ARG A 144 7.43 3.25 13.33
C ARG A 144 8.32 2.23 14.05
N GLU A 145 7.74 1.32 14.80
CA GLU A 145 8.50 0.25 15.46
C GLU A 145 9.20 -0.65 14.44
N LYS A 146 8.51 -1.02 13.36
CA LYS A 146 9.10 -1.80 12.27
C LYS A 146 10.25 -1.05 11.57
N ILE A 147 10.10 0.24 11.36
CA ILE A 147 11.13 1.07 10.73
C ILE A 147 12.38 1.13 11.62
N ASN A 148 12.20 1.28 12.94
CA ASN A 148 13.30 1.46 13.87
C ASN A 148 14.03 0.16 14.23
N TYR A 149 13.32 -0.97 14.26
CA TYR A 149 13.86 -2.25 14.74
C TYR A 149 13.92 -3.34 13.68
N GLY A 150 13.32 -3.14 12.52
CA GLY A 150 13.20 -4.15 11.47
C GLY A 150 14.29 -4.12 10.41
N THR A 151 15.28 -3.26 10.56
CA THR A 151 16.36 -3.13 9.56
C THR A 151 17.70 -3.56 10.14
#